data_744b4862eb0a84a009b4b75f5f0510bb
#
_entry.id   744b4862eb0a84a009b4b75f5f0510bb
#
_cell.length_a   1.000
_cell.length_b   1.000
_cell.length_c   1.000
_cell.angle_alpha   90.00
_cell.angle_beta   90.00
_cell.angle_gamma   90.00
#
_symmetry.space_group_name_H-M   'P 1'
#
loop_
_entity.id
_entity.type
_entity.pdbx_description
1 polymer ?
#
loop_
_entity_poly.entity_id
_entity_poly.type
_entity_poly.pdbx_seq_one_letter_code
_entity_poly.pdbx_strand_id
1 'polypeptide(L)'
;MNTSSTGSSSNTREFASAKILTQEEQKIMLGTCLDNVRKTTPLVHNITNYVTVNDVANILLACGASPIMSDEPEDVEDITSICGGLNINIGTLHRTSIDGMYRAGAKAASLGHKILLDPVGAGASHLRTSTAVGLMEKIPFTVIRGNISEIKTLALGSGTTKGVDADVADKVTDENLDSAVAFAKNFAKDHNCVVAITGAIDLVADADTCYVIRNGRAEMGSITGTGCQLSGMMTAYLVA
;
A
#
# COMPACT_ATOMS: atom_id res chain seq x y z
N MET A 1 13.00 -48.39 -41.10
CA MET A 1 11.94 -47.99 -40.17
C MET A 1 12.56 -47.07 -39.13
N ASN A 2 12.47 -45.79 -39.34
CA ASN A 2 13.00 -44.76 -38.45
C ASN A 2 11.83 -44.20 -37.64
N THR A 3 11.87 -44.39 -36.34
CA THR A 3 10.98 -43.72 -35.39
C THR A 3 11.68 -42.50 -34.78
N SER A 4 11.27 -41.34 -35.22
CA SER A 4 11.69 -40.06 -34.64
C SER A 4 10.92 -39.81 -33.35
N SER A 5 11.62 -39.76 -32.21
CA SER A 5 11.09 -39.28 -30.93
C SER A 5 11.15 -37.78 -30.91
N THR A 6 10.00 -37.12 -30.90
CA THR A 6 9.89 -35.68 -30.64
C THR A 6 10.00 -35.41 -29.13
N GLY A 7 11.13 -34.89 -28.73
CA GLY A 7 11.33 -34.39 -27.37
C GLY A 7 10.52 -33.11 -27.15
N SER A 8 9.56 -33.17 -26.24
CA SER A 8 8.86 -32.01 -25.70
C SER A 8 9.83 -31.28 -24.74
N SER A 9 10.40 -30.17 -25.17
CA SER A 9 11.13 -29.26 -24.29
C SER A 9 10.10 -28.48 -23.45
N SER A 10 9.94 -28.86 -22.20
CA SER A 10 9.25 -28.02 -21.19
C SER A 10 10.05 -26.75 -20.98
N ASN A 11 9.56 -25.67 -21.54
CA ASN A 11 10.09 -24.32 -21.35
C ASN A 11 9.69 -23.87 -19.93
N THR A 12 10.43 -24.26 -18.90
CA THR A 12 10.38 -23.66 -17.57
C THR A 12 11.00 -22.28 -17.68
N ARG A 13 10.16 -21.24 -17.86
CA ARG A 13 10.58 -19.85 -17.71
C ARG A 13 11.05 -19.66 -16.27
N GLU A 14 12.34 -19.40 -16.08
CA GLU A 14 12.89 -18.92 -14.84
C GLU A 14 12.26 -17.55 -14.55
N PHE A 15 11.35 -17.49 -13.57
CA PHE A 15 10.87 -16.26 -13.01
C PHE A 15 12.03 -15.60 -12.26
N ALA A 16 12.51 -14.46 -12.76
CA ALA A 16 13.53 -13.67 -12.10
C ALA A 16 13.05 -13.29 -10.70
N SER A 17 13.54 -14.02 -9.69
CA SER A 17 13.55 -13.74 -8.26
C SER A 17 12.22 -13.40 -7.55
N ALA A 18 11.16 -14.19 -7.76
CA ALA A 18 10.09 -14.26 -6.78
C ALA A 18 10.49 -15.30 -5.70
N LYS A 19 10.78 -14.86 -4.48
CA LYS A 19 11.01 -15.77 -3.37
C LYS A 19 9.66 -16.39 -2.98
N ILE A 20 9.45 -17.65 -3.35
CA ILE A 20 8.28 -18.42 -2.90
C ILE A 20 8.60 -18.91 -1.50
N LEU A 21 7.94 -18.33 -0.49
CA LEU A 21 8.02 -18.82 0.88
C LEU A 21 7.23 -20.13 1.00
N THR A 22 7.77 -21.10 1.73
CA THR A 22 7.02 -22.30 2.11
C THR A 22 5.85 -21.91 3.02
N GLN A 23 4.81 -22.75 3.08
CA GLN A 23 3.68 -22.50 3.99
C GLN A 23 4.11 -22.35 5.45
N GLU A 24 5.12 -23.10 5.89
CA GLU A 24 5.63 -23.01 7.26
C GLU A 24 6.38 -21.68 7.48
N GLU A 25 7.24 -21.25 6.57
CA GLU A 25 7.90 -19.94 6.64
C GLU A 25 6.89 -18.79 6.67
N GLN A 26 5.84 -18.84 5.83
CA GLN A 26 4.75 -17.86 5.84
C GLN A 26 4.05 -17.80 7.20
N LYS A 27 3.71 -18.97 7.76
CA LYS A 27 3.00 -19.08 9.04
C LYS A 27 3.82 -18.54 10.20
N ILE A 28 5.11 -18.88 10.26
CA ILE A 28 6.04 -18.38 11.28
C ILE A 28 6.19 -16.87 11.17
N MET A 29 6.42 -16.34 9.95
CA MET A 29 6.63 -14.93 9.72
C MET A 29 5.38 -14.10 10.07
N LEU A 30 4.19 -14.51 9.60
CA LEU A 30 2.93 -13.81 9.88
C LEU A 30 2.59 -13.84 11.38
N GLY A 31 2.82 -14.99 12.06
CA GLY A 31 2.63 -15.11 13.50
C GLY A 31 3.53 -14.13 14.26
N THR A 32 4.82 -14.08 13.92
CA THR A 32 5.79 -13.16 14.54
C THR A 32 5.40 -11.68 14.33
N CYS A 33 4.95 -11.30 13.14
CA CYS A 33 4.50 -9.94 12.88
C CYS A 33 3.31 -9.55 13.78
N LEU A 34 2.31 -10.42 13.91
CA LEU A 34 1.16 -10.18 14.79
C LEU A 34 1.56 -10.09 16.26
N ASP A 35 2.45 -10.98 16.71
CA ASP A 35 2.95 -10.97 18.09
C ASP A 35 3.74 -9.69 18.38
N ASN A 36 4.51 -9.18 17.42
CA ASN A 36 5.20 -7.90 17.56
C ASN A 36 4.22 -6.74 17.77
N VAL A 37 3.17 -6.64 16.94
CA VAL A 37 2.14 -5.60 17.11
C VAL A 37 1.51 -5.66 18.50
N ARG A 38 1.12 -6.85 18.97
CA ARG A 38 0.51 -7.05 20.28
C ARG A 38 1.47 -6.73 21.42
N LYS A 39 2.75 -7.04 21.27
CA LYS A 39 3.78 -6.79 22.26
C LYS A 39 4.17 -5.33 22.37
N THR A 40 4.27 -4.61 21.23
CA THR A 40 4.72 -3.23 21.19
C THR A 40 3.57 -2.24 21.31
N THR A 41 2.34 -2.67 21.00
CA THR A 41 1.13 -1.82 21.00
C THR A 41 1.38 -0.48 20.29
N PRO A 42 1.77 -0.48 19.01
CA PRO A 42 2.23 0.71 18.34
C PRO A 42 1.14 1.79 18.29
N LEU A 43 1.51 3.02 18.62
CA LEU A 43 0.64 4.17 18.50
C LEU A 43 0.70 4.71 17.07
N VAL A 44 -0.45 4.76 16.39
CA VAL A 44 -0.56 5.14 14.97
C VAL A 44 -1.43 6.38 14.83
N HIS A 45 -0.87 7.43 14.26
CA HIS A 45 -1.61 8.61 13.85
C HIS A 45 -2.33 8.33 12.53
N ASN A 46 -3.64 8.60 12.48
CA ASN A 46 -4.46 8.40 11.29
C ASN A 46 -5.14 9.69 10.88
N ILE A 47 -4.74 10.22 9.72
CA ILE A 47 -5.52 11.20 8.96
C ILE A 47 -6.29 10.38 7.92
N THR A 48 -7.53 10.01 8.25
CA THR A 48 -8.32 9.13 7.40
C THR A 48 -9.67 9.77 7.03
N ASN A 49 -10.42 9.12 6.15
CA ASN A 49 -11.70 9.63 5.70
C ASN A 49 -12.81 9.39 6.73
N TYR A 50 -13.78 10.31 6.80
CA TYR A 50 -14.86 10.27 7.79
C TYR A 50 -15.85 9.11 7.55
N VAL A 51 -15.87 8.49 6.37
CA VAL A 51 -16.73 7.34 6.08
C VAL A 51 -16.29 6.13 6.90
N THR A 52 -14.99 5.98 7.13
CA THR A 52 -14.38 4.77 7.72
C THR A 52 -13.53 5.04 8.97
N VAL A 53 -13.58 6.25 9.50
CA VAL A 53 -12.73 6.66 10.64
C VAL A 53 -12.89 5.73 11.85
N ASN A 54 -14.13 5.36 12.19
CA ASN A 54 -14.41 4.46 13.32
C ASN A 54 -13.95 3.02 13.01
N ASP A 55 -14.10 2.56 11.78
CA ASP A 55 -13.69 1.21 11.36
C ASP A 55 -12.18 1.06 11.40
N VAL A 56 -11.44 2.10 10.97
CA VAL A 56 -9.97 2.14 11.05
C VAL A 56 -9.51 2.12 12.50
N ALA A 57 -10.14 2.89 13.38
CA ALA A 57 -9.81 2.87 14.80
C ALA A 57 -10.04 1.47 15.41
N ASN A 58 -11.20 0.86 15.12
CA ASN A 58 -11.56 -0.44 15.67
C ASN A 58 -10.66 -1.58 15.17
N ILE A 59 -10.26 -1.57 13.89
CA ILE A 59 -9.38 -2.63 13.37
C ILE A 59 -7.96 -2.50 13.96
N LEU A 60 -7.47 -1.30 14.20
CA LEU A 60 -6.19 -1.07 14.87
C LEU A 60 -6.23 -1.63 16.30
N LEU A 61 -7.27 -1.34 17.07
CA LEU A 61 -7.47 -1.91 18.40
C LEU A 61 -7.57 -3.46 18.34
N ALA A 62 -8.30 -3.99 17.37
CA ALA A 62 -8.48 -5.43 17.22
C ALA A 62 -7.15 -6.17 16.91
N CYS A 63 -6.25 -5.57 16.17
CA CYS A 63 -4.92 -6.17 15.92
C CYS A 63 -3.91 -5.95 17.06
N GLY A 64 -4.23 -5.13 18.05
CA GLY A 64 -3.37 -4.87 19.22
C GLY A 64 -2.57 -3.56 19.15
N ALA A 65 -2.89 -2.69 18.20
CA ALA A 65 -2.31 -1.34 18.09
C ALA A 65 -3.18 -0.29 18.80
N SER A 66 -2.70 0.93 18.90
CA SER A 66 -3.42 2.08 19.46
C SER A 66 -3.59 3.18 18.41
N PRO A 67 -4.83 3.52 17.99
CA PRO A 67 -5.07 4.58 17.02
C PRO A 67 -5.22 5.95 17.68
N ILE A 68 -4.71 7.00 17.04
CA ILE A 68 -5.14 8.38 17.24
C ILE A 68 -5.66 8.93 15.92
N MET A 69 -6.85 9.55 15.96
CA MET A 69 -7.49 10.16 14.79
C MET A 69 -7.42 11.67 14.96
N SER A 70 -6.61 12.34 14.14
CA SER A 70 -6.51 13.81 14.12
C SER A 70 -6.18 14.29 12.71
N ASP A 71 -6.82 15.37 12.25
CA ASP A 71 -6.58 15.98 10.93
C ASP A 71 -6.53 17.52 10.99
N GLU A 72 -6.65 18.09 12.22
CA GLU A 72 -6.58 19.52 12.44
C GLU A 72 -5.12 20.03 12.35
N PRO A 73 -4.82 21.00 11.45
CA PRO A 73 -3.45 21.49 11.23
C PRO A 73 -2.72 21.96 12.49
N GLU A 74 -3.45 22.47 13.49
CA GLU A 74 -2.84 22.96 14.74
C GLU A 74 -2.51 21.81 15.71
N ASP A 75 -3.07 20.61 15.52
CA ASP A 75 -2.91 19.46 16.41
C ASP A 75 -1.98 18.37 15.85
N VAL A 76 -1.96 18.20 14.52
CA VAL A 76 -1.34 17.04 13.88
C VAL A 76 0.16 16.89 14.15
N GLU A 77 0.90 17.96 14.35
CA GLU A 77 2.34 17.88 14.60
C GLU A 77 2.64 17.32 15.99
N ASP A 78 1.85 17.72 17.00
CA ASP A 78 1.96 17.20 18.36
C ASP A 78 1.55 15.73 18.42
N ILE A 79 0.44 15.38 17.78
CA ILE A 79 -0.03 13.99 17.68
C ILE A 79 0.99 13.11 16.93
N THR A 80 1.51 13.56 15.79
CA THR A 80 2.54 12.83 15.05
C THR A 80 3.78 12.60 15.93
N SER A 81 4.14 13.57 16.77
CA SER A 81 5.34 13.48 17.60
C SER A 81 5.32 12.38 18.65
N ILE A 82 4.14 12.02 19.15
CA ILE A 82 3.97 10.95 20.15
C ILE A 82 3.66 9.58 19.52
N CYS A 83 3.38 9.53 18.21
CA CYS A 83 3.10 8.29 17.47
C CYS A 83 4.38 7.69 16.88
N GLY A 84 4.34 6.42 16.52
CA GLY A 84 5.44 5.73 15.81
C GLY A 84 5.25 5.68 14.29
N GLY A 85 4.03 5.92 13.80
CA GLY A 85 3.70 5.88 12.38
C GLY A 85 2.51 6.77 12.01
N LEU A 86 2.43 7.11 10.73
CA LEU A 86 1.40 7.98 10.17
C LEU A 86 0.73 7.29 8.97
N ASN A 87 -0.60 7.19 9.03
CA ASN A 87 -1.46 6.76 7.92
C ASN A 87 -2.20 7.96 7.34
N ILE A 88 -1.97 8.26 6.07
CA ILE A 88 -2.65 9.33 5.33
C ILE A 88 -3.56 8.71 4.28
N ASN A 89 -4.87 8.98 4.39
CA ASN A 89 -5.91 8.53 3.47
C ASN A 89 -6.68 9.73 2.93
N ILE A 90 -6.73 9.88 1.61
CA ILE A 90 -7.33 11.04 0.95
C ILE A 90 -8.80 10.85 0.54
N GLY A 91 -9.51 9.90 1.13
CA GLY A 91 -10.88 9.53 0.72
C GLY A 91 -11.92 10.64 0.85
N THR A 92 -11.75 11.55 1.81
CA THR A 92 -12.63 12.73 1.99
C THR A 92 -11.79 13.95 2.31
N LEU A 93 -11.46 14.72 1.28
CA LEU A 93 -10.56 15.86 1.41
C LEU A 93 -11.29 17.15 1.79
N HIS A 94 -10.72 17.87 2.75
CA HIS A 94 -11.06 19.24 3.12
C HIS A 94 -9.80 20.12 3.06
N ARG A 95 -9.95 21.43 2.95
CA ARG A 95 -8.78 22.34 2.92
C ARG A 95 -7.91 22.20 4.18
N THR A 96 -8.53 22.08 5.32
CA THR A 96 -7.85 21.91 6.63
C THR A 96 -7.16 20.54 6.69
N SER A 97 -7.84 19.45 6.33
CA SER A 97 -7.21 18.12 6.35
C SER A 97 -6.03 17.98 5.35
N ILE A 98 -6.09 18.67 4.20
CA ILE A 98 -4.96 18.70 3.26
C ILE A 98 -3.74 19.38 3.90
N ASP A 99 -3.93 20.55 4.55
CA ASP A 99 -2.84 21.22 5.29
C ASP A 99 -2.31 20.33 6.43
N GLY A 100 -3.23 19.72 7.18
CA GLY A 100 -2.88 18.73 8.22
C GLY A 100 -2.04 17.57 7.69
N MET A 101 -2.39 17.00 6.52
CA MET A 101 -1.63 15.94 5.88
C MET A 101 -0.19 16.35 5.55
N TYR A 102 0.02 17.54 5.01
CA TYR A 102 1.37 18.05 4.72
C TYR A 102 2.17 18.29 5.99
N ARG A 103 1.59 18.90 7.01
CA ARG A 103 2.27 19.15 8.30
C ARG A 103 2.62 17.86 9.02
N ALA A 104 1.65 16.95 9.17
CA ALA A 104 1.89 15.64 9.79
C ALA A 104 2.95 14.84 9.04
N GLY A 105 2.86 14.83 7.69
CA GLY A 105 3.83 14.14 6.85
C GLY A 105 5.25 14.70 6.99
N ALA A 106 5.41 16.02 6.96
CA ALA A 106 6.71 16.67 7.18
C ALA A 106 7.26 16.37 8.59
N LYS A 107 6.41 16.41 9.61
CA LYS A 107 6.78 16.08 10.98
C LYS A 107 7.21 14.61 11.11
N ALA A 108 6.41 13.68 10.58
CA ALA A 108 6.72 12.25 10.57
C ALA A 108 8.06 11.97 9.87
N ALA A 109 8.29 12.59 8.71
CA ALA A 109 9.55 12.46 7.97
C ALA A 109 10.75 12.96 8.81
N SER A 110 10.61 14.10 9.48
CA SER A 110 11.67 14.67 10.35
C SER A 110 12.03 13.77 11.54
N LEU A 111 11.09 12.94 11.98
CA LEU A 111 11.25 11.99 13.09
C LEU A 111 11.66 10.59 12.62
N GLY A 112 11.72 10.34 11.30
CA GLY A 112 12.02 9.02 10.73
C GLY A 112 10.91 7.99 10.92
N HIS A 113 9.67 8.45 11.10
CA HIS A 113 8.52 7.58 11.29
C HIS A 113 8.16 6.82 10.00
N LYS A 114 7.45 5.71 10.16
CA LYS A 114 6.84 4.98 9.04
C LYS A 114 5.60 5.71 8.55
N ILE A 115 5.53 5.99 7.24
CA ILE A 115 4.44 6.78 6.65
C ILE A 115 3.81 5.97 5.54
N LEU A 116 2.47 5.83 5.58
CA LEU A 116 1.69 5.16 4.54
C LEU A 116 0.74 6.16 3.86
N LEU A 117 0.67 6.10 2.53
CA LEU A 117 -0.32 6.81 1.72
C LEU A 117 -1.36 5.84 1.16
N ASP A 118 -2.63 6.15 1.39
CA ASP A 118 -3.79 5.51 0.75
C ASP A 118 -4.48 6.54 -0.15
N PRO A 119 -4.16 6.55 -1.48
CA PRO A 119 -4.63 7.57 -2.41
C PRO A 119 -6.04 7.30 -2.92
N VAL A 120 -6.99 7.07 -2.02
CA VAL A 120 -8.38 6.70 -2.32
C VAL A 120 -8.98 7.62 -3.37
N GLY A 121 -9.34 7.04 -4.52
CA GLY A 121 -10.01 7.75 -5.60
C GLY A 121 -9.10 8.70 -6.38
N ALA A 122 -7.78 8.53 -6.34
CA ALA A 122 -6.88 9.17 -7.30
C ALA A 122 -7.31 8.77 -8.72
N GLY A 123 -7.40 9.77 -9.61
CA GLY A 123 -8.01 9.63 -10.95
C GLY A 123 -9.48 10.01 -11.02
N ALA A 124 -10.24 9.95 -9.94
CA ALA A 124 -11.66 10.31 -9.94
C ALA A 124 -11.90 11.82 -9.92
N SER A 125 -10.97 12.62 -9.43
CA SER A 125 -11.05 14.08 -9.46
C SER A 125 -9.66 14.72 -9.49
N HIS A 126 -9.59 15.95 -10.03
CA HIS A 126 -8.37 16.74 -10.05
C HIS A 126 -7.82 16.97 -8.62
N LEU A 127 -8.69 17.30 -7.65
CA LEU A 127 -8.27 17.57 -6.27
C LEU A 127 -7.60 16.34 -5.65
N ARG A 128 -8.19 15.15 -5.79
CA ARG A 128 -7.61 13.91 -5.24
C ARG A 128 -6.27 13.59 -5.87
N THR A 129 -6.21 13.63 -7.19
CA THR A 129 -4.98 13.33 -7.93
C THR A 129 -3.86 14.31 -7.59
N SER A 130 -4.14 15.63 -7.64
CA SER A 130 -3.14 16.66 -7.35
C SER A 130 -2.69 16.63 -5.89
N THR A 131 -3.58 16.32 -4.95
CA THR A 131 -3.20 16.15 -3.53
C THR A 131 -2.29 14.94 -3.34
N ALA A 132 -2.66 13.78 -3.90
CA ALA A 132 -1.84 12.57 -3.77
C ALA A 132 -0.44 12.75 -4.37
N VAL A 133 -0.36 13.29 -5.61
CA VAL A 133 0.92 13.57 -6.28
C VAL A 133 1.74 14.59 -5.48
N GLY A 134 1.13 15.68 -5.04
CA GLY A 134 1.82 16.71 -4.26
C GLY A 134 2.30 16.21 -2.89
N LEU A 135 1.59 15.28 -2.24
CA LEU A 135 2.06 14.61 -1.04
C LEU A 135 3.29 13.74 -1.35
N MET A 136 3.25 12.95 -2.43
CA MET A 136 4.38 12.09 -2.84
C MET A 136 5.64 12.88 -3.18
N GLU A 137 5.50 14.08 -3.75
CA GLU A 137 6.63 14.95 -4.06
C GLU A 137 7.35 15.51 -2.81
N LYS A 138 6.63 15.63 -1.68
CA LYS A 138 7.14 16.31 -0.48
C LYS A 138 7.40 15.40 0.70
N ILE A 139 6.79 14.21 0.73
CA ILE A 139 6.84 13.30 1.86
C ILE A 139 7.42 11.96 1.41
N PRO A 140 8.47 11.44 2.07
CA PRO A 140 9.04 10.14 1.76
C PRO A 140 8.16 9.02 2.35
N PHE A 141 7.20 8.53 1.58
CA PHE A 141 6.35 7.44 2.02
C PHE A 141 7.11 6.12 2.12
N THR A 142 6.92 5.40 3.22
CA THR A 142 7.43 4.03 3.38
C THR A 142 6.63 3.05 2.53
N VAL A 143 5.30 3.24 2.51
CA VAL A 143 4.36 2.42 1.72
C VAL A 143 3.35 3.31 1.02
N ILE A 144 3.04 3.00 -0.23
CA ILE A 144 1.89 3.53 -0.98
C ILE A 144 0.98 2.35 -1.28
N ARG A 145 -0.27 2.41 -0.81
CA ARG A 145 -1.25 1.33 -0.98
C ARG A 145 -2.49 1.83 -1.72
N GLY A 146 -2.83 1.18 -2.83
CA GLY A 146 -4.02 1.52 -3.62
C GLY A 146 -4.45 0.35 -4.51
N ASN A 147 -5.54 0.52 -5.25
CA ASN A 147 -5.85 -0.38 -6.36
C ASN A 147 -4.97 -0.05 -7.59
N ILE A 148 -4.96 -0.93 -8.57
CA ILE A 148 -4.10 -0.76 -9.76
C ILE A 148 -4.39 0.56 -10.51
N SER A 149 -5.65 1.00 -10.58
CA SER A 149 -6.03 2.24 -11.25
C SER A 149 -5.52 3.48 -10.51
N GLU A 150 -5.58 3.50 -9.18
CA GLU A 150 -5.04 4.56 -8.34
C GLU A 150 -3.52 4.66 -8.49
N ILE A 151 -2.80 3.53 -8.42
CA ILE A 151 -1.34 3.51 -8.56
C ILE A 151 -0.89 3.93 -9.96
N LYS A 152 -1.59 3.49 -11.02
CA LYS A 152 -1.35 3.97 -12.40
C LYS A 152 -1.53 5.48 -12.51
N THR A 153 -2.58 6.02 -11.89
CA THR A 153 -2.84 7.46 -11.89
C THR A 153 -1.70 8.23 -11.23
N LEU A 154 -1.16 7.73 -10.13
CA LEU A 154 -0.01 8.34 -9.46
C LEU A 154 1.26 8.28 -10.33
N ALA A 155 1.52 7.16 -10.98
CA ALA A 155 2.65 7.01 -11.89
C ALA A 155 2.59 8.01 -13.05
N LEU A 156 1.41 8.21 -13.66
CA LEU A 156 1.18 9.19 -14.72
C LEU A 156 1.32 10.63 -14.23
N GLY A 157 0.76 10.92 -13.05
CA GLY A 157 0.75 12.27 -12.46
C GLY A 157 2.13 12.75 -11.99
N SER A 158 3.01 11.84 -11.60
CA SER A 158 4.39 12.13 -11.16
C SER A 158 5.39 12.27 -12.33
N GLY A 159 4.94 12.09 -13.59
CA GLY A 159 5.82 12.14 -14.77
C GLY A 159 6.72 10.91 -14.92
N THR A 160 6.60 9.91 -14.06
CA THR A 160 7.35 8.64 -14.12
C THR A 160 6.68 7.67 -15.10
N THR A 161 6.55 8.05 -16.36
CA THR A 161 5.86 7.26 -17.40
C THR A 161 6.66 6.06 -17.90
N LYS A 162 7.88 5.85 -17.44
CA LYS A 162 8.70 4.68 -17.84
C LYS A 162 8.12 3.40 -17.25
N GLY A 163 7.42 2.63 -18.08
CA GLY A 163 6.85 1.32 -17.72
C GLY A 163 5.34 1.30 -17.47
N VAL A 164 4.64 2.44 -17.63
CA VAL A 164 3.19 2.45 -17.75
C VAL A 164 2.84 2.08 -19.18
N ASP A 165 3.03 0.81 -19.56
CA ASP A 165 2.47 0.33 -20.81
C ASP A 165 0.95 0.44 -20.73
N ALA A 166 0.34 0.89 -21.83
CA ALA A 166 -1.11 0.97 -21.99
C ALA A 166 -1.82 -0.38 -21.76
N ASP A 167 -1.05 -1.46 -21.72
CA ASP A 167 -1.50 -2.83 -21.62
C ASP A 167 -1.69 -3.37 -20.18
N VAL A 168 -1.30 -2.62 -19.12
CA VAL A 168 -1.68 -3.04 -17.77
C VAL A 168 -3.15 -2.71 -17.58
N ALA A 169 -4.01 -3.72 -17.71
CA ALA A 169 -5.46 -3.61 -17.53
C ALA A 169 -5.80 -3.04 -16.14
N ASP A 170 -7.04 -2.55 -15.97
CA ASP A 170 -7.53 -2.00 -14.70
C ASP A 170 -7.71 -3.06 -13.59
N LYS A 171 -7.30 -4.30 -13.86
CA LYS A 171 -7.29 -5.42 -12.92
C LYS A 171 -6.06 -6.28 -13.14
N VAL A 172 -5.46 -6.73 -12.04
CA VAL A 172 -4.41 -7.76 -12.07
C VAL A 172 -5.08 -9.12 -12.27
N THR A 173 -4.66 -9.84 -13.32
CA THR A 173 -5.14 -11.18 -13.68
C THR A 173 -3.96 -12.10 -13.92
N ASP A 174 -4.21 -13.40 -14.09
CA ASP A 174 -3.13 -14.35 -14.42
C ASP A 174 -2.48 -14.05 -15.77
N GLU A 175 -3.25 -13.55 -16.74
CA GLU A 175 -2.78 -13.26 -18.09
C GLU A 175 -1.84 -12.04 -18.13
N ASN A 176 -2.02 -11.06 -17.23
CA ASN A 176 -1.21 -9.83 -17.19
C ASN A 176 -0.27 -9.77 -15.98
N LEU A 177 -0.13 -10.84 -15.22
CA LEU A 177 0.60 -10.85 -13.95
C LEU A 177 2.04 -10.36 -14.09
N ASP A 178 2.77 -10.84 -15.11
CA ASP A 178 4.17 -10.47 -15.32
C ASP A 178 4.33 -8.96 -15.55
N SER A 179 3.45 -8.37 -16.37
CA SER A 179 3.47 -6.92 -16.63
C SER A 179 3.05 -6.11 -15.40
N ALA A 180 2.09 -6.60 -14.63
CA ALA A 180 1.67 -5.96 -13.38
C ALA A 180 2.76 -6.01 -12.30
N VAL A 181 3.49 -7.12 -12.18
CA VAL A 181 4.65 -7.25 -11.29
C VAL A 181 5.77 -6.30 -11.71
N ALA A 182 6.09 -6.24 -13.01
CA ALA A 182 7.09 -5.32 -13.52
C ALA A 182 6.71 -3.86 -13.25
N PHE A 183 5.45 -3.48 -13.47
CA PHE A 183 4.92 -2.16 -13.14
C PHE A 183 5.06 -1.84 -11.65
N ALA A 184 4.65 -2.75 -10.75
CA ALA A 184 4.72 -2.55 -9.31
C ALA A 184 6.18 -2.32 -8.85
N LYS A 185 7.13 -3.12 -9.33
CA LYS A 185 8.56 -2.97 -9.00
C LYS A 185 9.15 -1.66 -9.51
N ASN A 186 8.80 -1.25 -10.74
CA ASN A 186 9.26 0.02 -11.31
C ASN A 186 8.70 1.20 -10.51
N PHE A 187 7.40 1.19 -10.19
CA PHE A 187 6.79 2.21 -9.34
C PHE A 187 7.48 2.33 -7.97
N ALA A 188 7.69 1.20 -7.30
CA ALA A 188 8.36 1.15 -6.00
C ALA A 188 9.80 1.70 -6.09
N LYS A 189 10.53 1.36 -7.14
CA LYS A 189 11.89 1.85 -7.41
C LYS A 189 11.92 3.36 -7.65
N ASP A 190 11.04 3.88 -8.52
CA ASP A 190 11.00 5.29 -8.90
C ASP A 190 10.64 6.20 -7.72
N HIS A 191 9.83 5.69 -6.77
CA HIS A 191 9.39 6.43 -5.58
C HIS A 191 10.13 6.02 -4.30
N ASN A 192 11.11 5.10 -4.37
CA ASN A 192 11.88 4.61 -3.22
C ASN A 192 10.99 4.17 -2.05
N CYS A 193 9.95 3.38 -2.34
CA CYS A 193 8.95 2.92 -1.38
C CYS A 193 8.61 1.44 -1.59
N VAL A 194 7.79 0.90 -0.71
CA VAL A 194 7.04 -0.32 -0.99
C VAL A 194 5.69 0.07 -1.58
N VAL A 195 5.26 -0.59 -2.64
CA VAL A 195 3.90 -0.44 -3.16
C VAL A 195 3.06 -1.68 -2.84
N ALA A 196 1.84 -1.47 -2.36
CA ALA A 196 0.84 -2.51 -2.15
C ALA A 196 -0.36 -2.27 -3.08
N ILE A 197 -0.46 -3.03 -4.15
CA ILE A 197 -1.57 -2.96 -5.12
C ILE A 197 -2.59 -4.01 -4.72
N THR A 198 -3.79 -3.58 -4.37
CA THR A 198 -4.85 -4.48 -3.90
C THR A 198 -5.92 -4.73 -4.96
N GLY A 199 -6.41 -5.98 -5.03
CA GLY A 199 -7.40 -6.42 -5.99
C GLY A 199 -7.84 -7.86 -5.74
N ALA A 200 -8.20 -8.58 -6.80
CA ALA A 200 -8.43 -10.03 -6.73
C ALA A 200 -7.10 -10.81 -6.57
N ILE A 201 -6.03 -10.27 -7.12
CA ILE A 201 -4.65 -10.68 -6.88
C ILE A 201 -3.95 -9.45 -6.35
N ASP A 202 -3.40 -9.55 -5.14
CA ASP A 202 -2.64 -8.45 -4.52
C ASP A 202 -1.16 -8.57 -4.86
N LEU A 203 -0.51 -7.42 -5.06
CA LEU A 203 0.93 -7.31 -5.29
C LEU A 203 1.55 -6.43 -4.20
N VAL A 204 2.59 -6.93 -3.54
CA VAL A 204 3.39 -6.12 -2.62
C VAL A 204 4.83 -6.14 -3.11
N ALA A 205 5.33 -5.00 -3.54
CA ALA A 205 6.62 -4.90 -4.21
C ALA A 205 7.51 -3.78 -3.65
N ASP A 206 8.79 -4.06 -3.57
CA ASP A 206 9.87 -3.09 -3.57
C ASP A 206 10.57 -3.07 -4.96
N ALA A 207 11.74 -2.43 -5.07
CA ALA A 207 12.49 -2.36 -6.32
C ALA A 207 12.93 -3.74 -6.85
N ASP A 208 13.17 -4.70 -5.96
CA ASP A 208 13.82 -5.96 -6.28
C ASP A 208 12.90 -7.18 -6.15
N THR A 209 11.91 -7.13 -5.27
CA THR A 209 11.04 -8.26 -4.91
C THR A 209 9.58 -7.90 -5.10
N CYS A 210 8.76 -8.86 -5.52
CA CYS A 210 7.30 -8.74 -5.52
C CYS A 210 6.67 -10.01 -4.95
N TYR A 211 5.82 -9.83 -3.94
CA TYR A 211 4.95 -10.88 -3.42
C TYR A 211 3.61 -10.84 -4.13
N VAL A 212 3.16 -11.99 -4.62
CA VAL A 212 1.85 -12.19 -5.24
C VAL A 212 0.95 -12.92 -4.26
N ILE A 213 -0.15 -12.29 -3.85
CA ILE A 213 -1.02 -12.78 -2.79
C ILE A 213 -2.40 -13.10 -3.38
N ARG A 214 -2.88 -14.33 -3.15
CA ARG A 214 -4.12 -14.87 -3.72
C ARG A 214 -5.05 -15.36 -2.63
N ASN A 215 -5.41 -14.46 -1.72
CA ASN A 215 -6.36 -14.75 -0.66
C ASN A 215 -7.43 -13.66 -0.58
N GLY A 216 -8.26 -13.71 0.45
CA GLY A 216 -9.41 -12.81 0.58
C GLY A 216 -10.67 -13.39 -0.05
N ARG A 217 -11.72 -12.61 -0.09
CA ARG A 217 -13.04 -13.02 -0.53
C ARG A 217 -13.72 -11.89 -1.30
N ALA A 218 -14.45 -12.25 -2.36
CA ALA A 218 -15.16 -11.29 -3.20
C ALA A 218 -16.20 -10.46 -2.42
N GLU A 219 -16.77 -11.04 -1.36
CA GLU A 219 -17.76 -10.40 -0.49
C GLU A 219 -17.21 -9.16 0.25
N MET A 220 -15.88 -9.05 0.42
CA MET A 220 -15.23 -7.85 0.97
C MET A 220 -15.50 -6.60 0.12
N GLY A 221 -15.76 -6.75 -1.17
CA GLY A 221 -16.17 -5.66 -2.05
C GLY A 221 -17.54 -5.05 -1.73
N SER A 222 -18.36 -5.75 -0.94
CA SER A 222 -19.67 -5.27 -0.47
C SER A 222 -19.59 -4.54 0.88
N ILE A 223 -18.40 -4.44 1.48
CA ILE A 223 -18.16 -3.76 2.76
C ILE A 223 -17.32 -2.52 2.47
N THR A 224 -17.84 -1.34 2.84
CA THR A 224 -17.08 -0.11 2.67
C THR A 224 -15.87 -0.06 3.61
N GLY A 225 -14.76 0.50 3.16
CA GLY A 225 -13.62 0.81 4.01
C GLY A 225 -12.67 -0.34 4.33
N THR A 226 -12.86 -1.54 3.80
CA THR A 226 -11.91 -2.65 4.01
C THR A 226 -10.47 -2.29 3.58
N GLY A 227 -10.34 -1.51 2.50
CA GLY A 227 -9.06 -0.95 2.08
C GLY A 227 -8.48 0.04 3.08
N CYS A 228 -9.29 0.98 3.59
CA CYS A 228 -8.84 1.96 4.57
C CYS A 228 -8.42 1.29 5.89
N GLN A 229 -9.14 0.25 6.31
CA GLN A 229 -8.77 -0.58 7.46
C GLN A 229 -7.41 -1.27 7.24
N LEU A 230 -7.19 -1.84 6.05
CA LEU A 230 -5.91 -2.46 5.69
C LEU A 230 -4.77 -1.45 5.77
N SER A 231 -4.95 -0.21 5.30
CA SER A 231 -3.93 0.84 5.36
C SER A 231 -3.56 1.18 6.81
N GLY A 232 -4.53 1.32 7.70
CA GLY A 232 -4.29 1.49 9.13
C GLY A 232 -3.51 0.33 9.73
N MET A 233 -3.94 -0.91 9.49
CA MET A 233 -3.25 -2.13 9.96
C MET A 233 -1.81 -2.19 9.44
N MET A 234 -1.60 -1.97 8.13
CA MET A 234 -0.25 -1.99 7.55
C MET A 234 0.67 -0.99 8.26
N THR A 235 0.18 0.21 8.58
CA THR A 235 0.97 1.20 9.33
C THR A 235 1.36 0.68 10.71
N ALA A 236 0.44 0.03 11.44
CA ALA A 236 0.76 -0.57 12.73
C ALA A 236 1.83 -1.68 12.62
N TYR A 237 1.75 -2.53 11.61
CA TYR A 237 2.73 -3.58 11.36
C TYR A 237 4.10 -3.03 10.93
N LEU A 238 4.15 -1.89 10.24
CA LEU A 238 5.41 -1.22 9.87
C LEU A 238 6.14 -0.63 11.07
N VAL A 239 5.39 -0.24 12.12
CA VAL A 239 5.95 0.34 13.35
C VAL A 239 6.43 -0.72 14.32
N ALA A 240 5.77 -1.87 14.36
CA ALA A 240 6.05 -2.96 15.29
C ALA A 240 7.29 -3.78 14.91
#